data_1e7280c37d80d28bf3ca4597f6eb550d
#
_entry.id   1e7280c37d80d28bf3ca4597f6eb550d
#
_cell.length_a   1.000
_cell.length_b   1.000
_cell.length_c   1.000
_cell.angle_alpha   90.00
_cell.angle_beta   90.00
_cell.angle_gamma   90.00
#
_symmetry.space_group_name_H-M   'P 1'
#
loop_
_entity.id
_entity.type
_entity.pdbx_description
1 polymer ?
#
loop_
_entity_poly.entity_id
_entity_poly.type
_entity_poly.pdbx_seq_one_letter_code
_entity_poly.pdbx_strand_id
1 'polypeptide(L)'
;DYNIAYEIRLQQAMEYDLLCPFHYYGITDMTIDDHVIDDKSDFNLLVDEKRVDYVIDKINDYGYSGDRVHGLIFVSRKEEAHRLSEMFNQRGFNTCALTGEATEKQRQEAMDSLESNEDGSLDYIFTVDIFNEGIDIPKVNQVAMLRPTQSSIIFIQQLGRGLRKNNEKDYVVVIDFIGNYEKNFFIPIALSGNTNFNKDNLRRFVSEGNLIIPGASTIQFDEISKKRIFNAIDLAK
;
A
#
# COMPACT_ATOMS: atom_id res chain seq x y z
N ASP A 1 6.24 -10.29 30.29
CA ASP A 1 6.60 -8.86 30.14
C ASP A 1 7.64 -8.75 29.04
N TYR A 2 7.21 -8.28 27.84
CA TYR A 2 8.14 -7.94 26.78
C TYR A 2 8.54 -6.49 26.99
N ASN A 3 9.79 -6.24 27.34
CA ASN A 3 10.35 -4.90 27.34
C ASN A 3 10.56 -4.47 25.88
N ILE A 4 9.85 -3.43 25.44
CA ILE A 4 10.15 -2.75 24.16
C ILE A 4 11.53 -2.11 24.34
N ALA A 5 12.56 -2.73 23.79
CA ALA A 5 13.93 -2.25 23.96
C ALA A 5 14.18 -0.95 23.18
N TYR A 6 13.55 -0.77 22.03
CA TYR A 6 13.67 0.43 21.20
C TYR A 6 12.57 0.48 20.13
N GLU A 7 11.86 1.60 19.96
CA GLU A 7 10.89 1.85 18.91
C GLU A 7 11.44 2.91 17.95
N ILE A 8 11.76 2.51 16.72
CA ILE A 8 12.18 3.43 15.66
C ILE A 8 10.96 3.79 14.83
N ARG A 9 10.66 5.10 14.71
CA ARG A 9 9.60 5.60 13.84
C ARG A 9 10.05 5.63 12.38
N LEU A 10 9.11 5.61 11.44
CA LEU A 10 9.39 5.64 10.00
C LEU A 10 10.38 6.75 9.63
N GLN A 11 10.15 7.98 10.08
CA GLN A 11 11.04 9.12 9.81
C GLN A 11 12.45 8.90 10.36
N GLN A 12 12.58 8.43 11.60
CA GLN A 12 13.89 8.12 12.20
C GLN A 12 14.62 6.99 11.44
N ALA A 13 13.88 5.96 11.03
CA ALA A 13 14.46 4.88 10.23
C ALA A 13 14.95 5.37 8.86
N MET A 14 14.25 6.36 8.27
CA MET A 14 14.70 7.02 7.04
C MET A 14 15.93 7.90 7.28
N GLU A 15 15.95 8.70 8.36
CA GLU A 15 17.09 9.55 8.75
C GLU A 15 18.37 8.74 8.98
N TYR A 16 18.24 7.56 9.58
CA TYR A 16 19.37 6.65 9.82
C TYR A 16 19.72 5.77 8.61
N ASP A 17 19.10 6.02 7.45
CA ASP A 17 19.30 5.25 6.22
C ASP A 17 19.09 3.73 6.40
N LEU A 18 18.16 3.34 7.27
CA LEU A 18 17.83 1.93 7.53
C LEU A 18 16.82 1.35 6.53
N LEU A 19 16.12 2.21 5.81
CA LEU A 19 15.06 1.84 4.88
C LEU A 19 15.40 2.29 3.45
N CYS A 20 14.83 1.56 2.49
CA CYS A 20 14.84 1.95 1.10
C CYS A 20 13.98 3.23 0.91
N PRO A 21 14.41 4.21 0.11
CA PRO A 21 13.59 5.34 -0.26
C PRO A 21 12.24 4.89 -0.84
N PHE A 22 11.20 5.72 -0.71
CA PHE A 22 9.90 5.41 -1.28
C PHE A 22 9.22 6.65 -1.89
N HIS A 23 8.41 6.40 -2.90
CA HIS A 23 7.52 7.39 -3.50
C HIS A 23 6.08 6.97 -3.23
N TYR A 24 5.42 7.74 -2.37
CA TYR A 24 4.02 7.50 -2.01
C TYR A 24 3.10 8.40 -2.82
N TYR A 25 2.12 7.77 -3.47
CA TYR A 25 1.08 8.41 -4.26
C TYR A 25 -0.29 8.08 -3.69
N GLY A 26 -0.89 9.02 -2.96
CA GLY A 26 -2.29 8.95 -2.54
C GLY A 26 -3.18 9.44 -3.67
N ILE A 27 -3.83 8.52 -4.37
CA ILE A 27 -4.66 8.82 -5.54
C ILE A 27 -6.12 8.47 -5.27
N THR A 28 -7.00 9.17 -5.95
CA THR A 28 -8.44 8.93 -5.84
C THR A 28 -8.80 7.56 -6.40
N ASP A 29 -9.49 6.72 -5.59
CA ASP A 29 -10.11 5.49 -6.11
C ASP A 29 -11.28 5.83 -7.04
N MET A 30 -11.52 4.97 -8.02
CA MET A 30 -12.50 5.17 -9.08
C MET A 30 -13.93 5.34 -8.54
N THR A 31 -14.73 6.17 -9.19
CA THR A 31 -16.19 6.23 -9.02
C THR A 31 -16.83 5.38 -10.10
N ILE A 32 -17.68 4.43 -9.71
CA ILE A 32 -18.37 3.50 -10.62
C ILE A 32 -19.86 3.79 -10.58
N ASP A 33 -20.43 4.16 -11.71
CA ASP A 33 -21.87 4.47 -11.85
C ASP A 33 -22.37 5.41 -10.72
N ASP A 34 -21.65 6.51 -10.49
CA ASP A 34 -21.84 7.50 -9.42
C ASP A 34 -21.63 6.99 -7.98
N HIS A 35 -21.18 5.74 -7.79
CA HIS A 35 -20.83 5.20 -6.48
C HIS A 35 -19.35 5.39 -6.21
N VAL A 36 -19.05 6.14 -5.16
CA VAL A 36 -17.68 6.30 -4.64
C VAL A 36 -17.35 5.11 -3.76
N ILE A 37 -16.17 4.53 -3.95
CA ILE A 37 -15.70 3.44 -3.08
C ILE A 37 -15.54 3.94 -1.64
N ASP A 38 -16.12 3.24 -0.68
CA ASP A 38 -16.14 3.56 0.74
C ASP A 38 -16.09 2.29 1.62
N ASP A 39 -16.22 2.47 2.95
CA ASP A 39 -16.19 1.37 3.93
C ASP A 39 -17.38 0.38 3.78
N LYS A 40 -18.42 0.76 3.07
CA LYS A 40 -19.67 -0.04 2.88
C LYS A 40 -19.83 -0.58 1.46
N SER A 41 -18.86 -0.32 0.59
CA SER A 41 -18.94 -0.73 -0.81
C SER A 41 -19.15 -2.23 -0.97
N ASP A 42 -20.08 -2.60 -1.84
CA ASP A 42 -20.37 -3.97 -2.17
C ASP A 42 -19.22 -4.65 -2.90
N PHE A 43 -19.13 -5.97 -2.74
CA PHE A 43 -18.08 -6.78 -3.38
C PHE A 43 -18.02 -6.55 -4.90
N ASN A 44 -19.16 -6.45 -5.59
CA ASN A 44 -19.19 -6.26 -7.03
C ASN A 44 -18.54 -4.95 -7.49
N LEU A 45 -18.61 -3.88 -6.68
CA LEU A 45 -17.90 -2.62 -6.95
C LEU A 45 -16.39 -2.77 -6.80
N LEU A 46 -15.96 -3.56 -5.82
CA LEU A 46 -14.53 -3.77 -5.55
C LEU A 46 -13.83 -4.59 -6.66
N VAL A 47 -14.59 -5.46 -7.35
CA VAL A 47 -14.10 -6.33 -8.45
C VAL A 47 -14.69 -5.96 -9.81
N ASP A 48 -15.15 -4.71 -9.97
CA ASP A 48 -15.66 -4.20 -11.24
C ASP A 48 -14.54 -4.13 -12.29
N GLU A 49 -14.84 -4.53 -13.52
CA GLU A 49 -13.88 -4.58 -14.63
C GLU A 49 -13.22 -3.22 -14.89
N LYS A 50 -14.01 -2.13 -14.86
CA LYS A 50 -13.48 -0.77 -15.05
C LYS A 50 -12.50 -0.37 -13.94
N ARG A 51 -12.81 -0.77 -12.68
CA ARG A 51 -11.91 -0.52 -11.55
C ARG A 51 -10.62 -1.30 -11.68
N VAL A 52 -10.70 -2.56 -12.11
CA VAL A 52 -9.51 -3.39 -12.35
C VAL A 52 -8.62 -2.76 -13.42
N ASP A 53 -9.22 -2.35 -14.55
CA ASP A 53 -8.49 -1.68 -15.63
C ASP A 53 -7.85 -0.37 -15.13
N TYR A 54 -8.58 0.44 -14.35
CA TYR A 54 -8.06 1.65 -13.75
C TYR A 54 -6.88 1.39 -12.79
N VAL A 55 -6.96 0.34 -11.96
CA VAL A 55 -5.85 -0.04 -11.07
C VAL A 55 -4.63 -0.46 -11.89
N ILE A 56 -4.82 -1.25 -12.94
CA ILE A 56 -3.74 -1.68 -13.84
C ILE A 56 -3.09 -0.47 -14.53
N ASP A 57 -3.89 0.44 -15.05
CA ASP A 57 -3.36 1.68 -15.65
C ASP A 57 -2.50 2.45 -14.64
N LYS A 58 -2.96 2.59 -13.39
CA LYS A 58 -2.22 3.32 -12.36
C LYS A 58 -0.93 2.62 -11.92
N ILE A 59 -0.93 1.30 -11.72
CA ILE A 59 0.32 0.59 -11.40
C ILE A 59 1.36 0.67 -12.54
N ASN A 60 0.92 0.72 -13.79
CA ASN A 60 1.78 0.93 -14.94
C ASN A 60 2.26 2.39 -15.06
N ASP A 61 1.38 3.37 -14.86
CA ASP A 61 1.70 4.81 -14.95
C ASP A 61 2.77 5.21 -13.92
N TYR A 62 2.66 4.73 -12.68
CA TYR A 62 3.59 5.05 -11.60
C TYR A 62 4.86 4.19 -11.62
N GLY A 63 4.79 3.02 -12.25
CA GLY A 63 5.94 2.14 -12.47
C GLY A 63 6.56 1.59 -11.18
N TYR A 64 7.80 1.15 -11.29
CA TYR A 64 8.59 0.55 -10.22
C TYR A 64 10.09 0.78 -10.47
N SER A 65 10.92 0.51 -9.46
CA SER A 65 12.39 0.51 -9.59
C SER A 65 12.89 -0.91 -9.88
N GLY A 66 13.90 -1.04 -10.74
CA GLY A 66 14.48 -2.33 -11.13
C GLY A 66 13.97 -2.86 -12.48
N ASP A 67 14.36 -4.08 -12.83
CA ASP A 67 14.14 -4.65 -14.18
C ASP A 67 12.73 -5.24 -14.36
N ARG A 68 12.11 -5.70 -13.25
CA ARG A 68 10.74 -6.23 -13.26
C ARG A 68 9.99 -5.81 -11.99
N VAL A 69 8.67 -5.95 -12.03
CA VAL A 69 7.84 -5.71 -10.86
C VAL A 69 7.90 -6.90 -9.89
N HIS A 70 8.03 -6.60 -8.62
CA HIS A 70 7.83 -7.49 -7.47
C HIS A 70 6.81 -6.83 -6.57
N GLY A 71 5.52 -7.04 -6.84
CA GLY A 71 4.44 -6.22 -6.32
C GLY A 71 3.63 -6.88 -5.20
N LEU A 72 3.16 -6.07 -4.26
CA LEU A 72 2.15 -6.46 -3.27
C LEU A 72 0.90 -5.63 -3.47
N ILE A 73 -0.27 -6.27 -3.48
CA ILE A 73 -1.57 -5.59 -3.57
C ILE A 73 -2.40 -5.96 -2.34
N PHE A 74 -2.66 -4.96 -1.49
CA PHE A 74 -3.45 -5.12 -0.27
C PHE A 74 -4.92 -4.84 -0.56
N VAL A 75 -5.79 -5.79 -0.21
CA VAL A 75 -7.23 -5.73 -0.40
C VAL A 75 -7.99 -5.95 0.92
N SER A 76 -9.31 -5.71 0.91
CA SER A 76 -10.12 -5.75 2.12
C SER A 76 -10.63 -7.14 2.50
N ARG A 77 -10.84 -8.02 1.51
CA ARG A 77 -11.53 -9.30 1.66
C ARG A 77 -10.78 -10.43 0.96
N LYS A 78 -10.91 -11.64 1.48
CA LYS A 78 -10.27 -12.83 0.87
C LYS A 78 -10.82 -13.12 -0.52
N GLU A 79 -12.12 -13.03 -0.69
CA GLU A 79 -12.80 -13.24 -1.97
C GLU A 79 -12.36 -12.20 -3.00
N GLU A 80 -12.14 -10.95 -2.56
CA GLU A 80 -11.60 -9.87 -3.40
C GLU A 80 -10.18 -10.20 -3.87
N ALA A 81 -9.31 -10.70 -2.97
CA ALA A 81 -7.95 -11.11 -3.34
C ALA A 81 -7.93 -12.18 -4.45
N HIS A 82 -8.74 -13.22 -4.29
CA HIS A 82 -8.85 -14.29 -5.28
C HIS A 82 -9.39 -13.78 -6.61
N ARG A 83 -10.50 -13.03 -6.57
CA ARG A 83 -11.14 -12.54 -7.79
C ARG A 83 -10.27 -11.54 -8.56
N LEU A 84 -9.64 -10.60 -7.87
CA LEU A 84 -8.73 -9.65 -8.51
C LEU A 84 -7.49 -10.34 -9.10
N SER A 85 -6.93 -11.32 -8.40
CA SER A 85 -5.82 -12.13 -8.94
C SER A 85 -6.21 -12.83 -10.24
N GLU A 86 -7.39 -13.48 -10.32
CA GLU A 86 -7.90 -14.07 -11.55
C GLU A 86 -8.04 -13.04 -12.68
N MET A 87 -8.60 -11.87 -12.38
CA MET A 87 -8.82 -10.81 -13.36
C MET A 87 -7.51 -10.20 -13.88
N PHE A 88 -6.49 -10.10 -13.04
CA PHE A 88 -5.15 -9.68 -13.45
C PHE A 88 -4.48 -10.75 -14.33
N ASN A 89 -4.61 -12.03 -13.98
CA ASN A 89 -4.09 -13.13 -14.78
C ASN A 89 -4.73 -13.18 -16.19
N GLN A 90 -6.04 -12.87 -16.30
CA GLN A 90 -6.72 -12.73 -17.59
C GLN A 90 -6.18 -11.57 -18.45
N ARG A 91 -5.52 -10.59 -17.83
CA ARG A 91 -4.89 -9.43 -18.48
C ARG A 91 -3.39 -9.58 -18.70
N GLY A 92 -2.87 -10.80 -18.49
CA GLY A 92 -1.48 -11.15 -18.82
C GLY A 92 -0.48 -10.96 -17.68
N PHE A 93 -0.93 -10.67 -16.47
CA PHE A 93 -0.08 -10.70 -15.29
C PHE A 93 0.04 -12.13 -14.72
N ASN A 94 1.12 -12.41 -14.01
CA ASN A 94 1.28 -13.61 -13.21
C ASN A 94 1.05 -13.28 -11.74
N THR A 95 -0.09 -13.67 -11.19
CA THR A 95 -0.46 -13.30 -9.82
C THR A 95 -1.03 -14.47 -9.03
N CYS A 96 -0.94 -14.38 -7.71
CA CYS A 96 -1.67 -15.27 -6.81
C CYS A 96 -2.30 -14.48 -5.65
N ALA A 97 -3.30 -15.10 -5.00
CA ALA A 97 -3.88 -14.60 -3.78
C ALA A 97 -3.34 -15.40 -2.58
N LEU A 98 -2.77 -14.70 -1.61
CA LEU A 98 -2.42 -15.25 -0.33
C LEU A 98 -3.36 -14.73 0.76
N THR A 99 -4.10 -15.65 1.39
CA THR A 99 -5.01 -15.35 2.48
C THR A 99 -4.60 -16.11 3.75
N GLY A 100 -5.24 -15.83 4.90
CA GLY A 100 -4.94 -16.53 6.16
C GLY A 100 -5.08 -18.05 6.11
N GLU A 101 -5.68 -18.59 5.06
CA GLU A 101 -5.86 -20.03 4.82
C GLU A 101 -4.66 -20.70 4.16
N ALA A 102 -3.72 -19.89 3.62
CA ALA A 102 -2.52 -20.42 2.97
C ALA A 102 -1.61 -21.10 4.00
N THR A 103 -1.14 -22.30 3.65
CA THR A 103 -0.14 -23.02 4.43
C THR A 103 1.21 -22.31 4.37
N GLU A 104 2.09 -22.56 5.32
CA GLU A 104 3.45 -22.02 5.34
C GLU A 104 4.21 -22.33 4.05
N LYS A 105 4.06 -23.57 3.54
CA LYS A 105 4.66 -23.97 2.27
C LYS A 105 4.16 -23.14 1.09
N GLN A 106 2.85 -22.91 0.98
CA GLN A 106 2.28 -22.09 -0.09
C GLN A 106 2.74 -20.63 -0.01
N ARG A 107 2.87 -20.10 1.22
CA ARG A 107 3.41 -18.74 1.44
C ARG A 107 4.86 -18.64 0.97
N GLN A 108 5.71 -19.61 1.34
CA GLN A 108 7.12 -19.63 0.94
C GLN A 108 7.25 -19.77 -0.58
N GLU A 109 6.52 -20.70 -1.20
CA GLU A 109 6.53 -20.88 -2.66
C GLU A 109 6.12 -19.61 -3.42
N ALA A 110 5.11 -18.90 -2.93
CA ALA A 110 4.68 -17.65 -3.55
C ALA A 110 5.70 -16.51 -3.35
N MET A 111 6.34 -16.43 -2.18
CA MET A 111 7.40 -15.45 -1.93
C MET A 111 8.63 -15.73 -2.81
N ASP A 112 9.08 -16.97 -2.86
CA ASP A 112 10.21 -17.37 -3.70
C ASP A 112 9.93 -17.07 -5.19
N SER A 113 8.69 -17.33 -5.64
CA SER A 113 8.26 -17.01 -7.00
C SER A 113 8.20 -15.51 -7.23
N LEU A 114 7.71 -14.70 -6.26
CA LEU A 114 7.68 -13.24 -6.40
C LEU A 114 9.09 -12.65 -6.48
N GLU A 115 10.05 -13.20 -5.73
CA GLU A 115 11.45 -12.73 -5.74
C GLU A 115 12.29 -13.28 -6.88
N SER A 116 11.78 -14.27 -7.66
CA SER A 116 12.47 -14.83 -8.81
C SER A 116 12.43 -13.87 -10.01
N ASN A 117 13.50 -13.86 -10.79
CA ASN A 117 13.58 -13.16 -12.08
C ASN A 117 13.37 -14.08 -13.28
N GLU A 118 12.92 -15.32 -13.06
CA GLU A 118 12.68 -16.30 -14.12
C GLU A 118 11.35 -16.01 -14.85
N ASP A 119 11.27 -16.43 -16.09
CA ASP A 119 10.04 -16.34 -16.87
C ASP A 119 8.90 -17.14 -16.20
N GLY A 120 7.73 -16.52 -16.09
CA GLY A 120 6.56 -17.12 -15.44
C GLY A 120 6.51 -16.95 -13.92
N SER A 121 7.49 -16.28 -13.31
CA SER A 121 7.44 -15.89 -11.90
C SER A 121 6.34 -14.85 -11.63
N LEU A 122 5.90 -14.77 -10.37
CA LEU A 122 4.81 -13.86 -9.99
C LEU A 122 5.23 -12.38 -10.15
N ASP A 123 4.31 -11.57 -10.68
CA ASP A 123 4.40 -10.12 -10.74
C ASP A 123 3.81 -9.50 -9.47
N TYR A 124 2.66 -10.03 -8.98
CA TYR A 124 1.98 -9.52 -7.79
C TYR A 124 1.45 -10.65 -6.92
N ILE A 125 1.44 -10.39 -5.60
CA ILE A 125 0.68 -11.13 -4.62
C ILE A 125 -0.45 -10.25 -4.08
N PHE A 126 -1.70 -10.71 -4.23
CA PHE A 126 -2.87 -10.11 -3.59
C PHE A 126 -3.01 -10.66 -2.16
N THR A 127 -3.19 -9.78 -1.18
CA THR A 127 -3.26 -10.21 0.21
C THR A 127 -4.21 -9.34 1.05
N VAL A 128 -4.76 -9.90 2.10
CA VAL A 128 -5.59 -9.18 3.07
C VAL A 128 -4.76 -8.77 4.29
N ASP A 129 -4.42 -9.70 5.17
CA ASP A 129 -3.76 -9.40 6.45
C ASP A 129 -2.54 -10.28 6.76
N ILE A 130 -2.17 -11.18 5.85
CA ILE A 130 -1.13 -12.20 6.10
C ILE A 130 0.23 -11.59 6.43
N PHE A 131 0.53 -10.42 5.85
CA PHE A 131 1.81 -9.76 6.04
C PHE A 131 1.97 -9.04 7.39
N ASN A 132 1.02 -9.20 8.32
CA ASN A 132 1.17 -8.72 9.70
C ASN A 132 2.13 -9.60 10.51
N GLU A 133 2.43 -10.84 10.06
CA GLU A 133 3.26 -11.82 10.76
C GLU A 133 4.52 -12.19 9.96
N GLY A 134 5.65 -11.55 10.25
CA GLY A 134 6.99 -12.09 9.98
C GLY A 134 7.45 -12.31 8.52
N ILE A 135 6.62 -12.07 7.51
CA ILE A 135 6.99 -12.28 6.10
C ILE A 135 7.92 -11.16 5.63
N ASP A 136 9.05 -11.55 5.06
CA ASP A 136 10.08 -10.67 4.55
C ASP A 136 10.29 -10.89 3.06
N ILE A 137 10.07 -9.85 2.24
CA ILE A 137 10.27 -9.88 0.79
C ILE A 137 11.10 -8.65 0.39
N PRO A 138 12.43 -8.71 0.50
CA PRO A 138 13.30 -7.56 0.24
C PRO A 138 13.20 -7.00 -1.17
N LYS A 139 12.86 -7.80 -2.17
CA LYS A 139 12.76 -7.36 -3.57
C LYS A 139 11.50 -6.56 -3.89
N VAL A 140 10.49 -6.51 -3.01
CA VAL A 140 9.27 -5.73 -3.27
C VAL A 140 9.63 -4.30 -3.64
N ASN A 141 9.19 -3.88 -4.84
CA ASN A 141 9.48 -2.57 -5.42
C ASN A 141 8.21 -1.77 -5.77
N GLN A 142 7.03 -2.40 -5.69
CA GLN A 142 5.75 -1.71 -5.83
C GLN A 142 4.73 -2.25 -4.82
N VAL A 143 3.99 -1.35 -4.19
CA VAL A 143 2.90 -1.68 -3.24
C VAL A 143 1.65 -0.93 -3.66
N ALA A 144 0.54 -1.63 -3.89
CA ALA A 144 -0.77 -1.03 -4.12
C ALA A 144 -1.71 -1.31 -2.95
N MET A 145 -2.39 -0.28 -2.47
CA MET A 145 -3.36 -0.39 -1.38
C MET A 145 -4.76 -0.10 -1.90
N LEU A 146 -5.57 -1.15 -2.06
CA LEU A 146 -6.97 -1.09 -2.52
C LEU A 146 -7.97 -1.17 -1.36
N ARG A 147 -7.50 -0.91 -0.15
CA ARG A 147 -8.27 -1.04 1.09
C ARG A 147 -8.14 0.19 1.97
N PRO A 148 -9.18 0.49 2.80
CA PRO A 148 -9.07 1.57 3.76
C PRO A 148 -7.96 1.32 4.78
N THR A 149 -7.23 2.36 5.13
CA THR A 149 -6.27 2.34 6.23
C THR A 149 -6.99 2.17 7.56
N GLN A 150 -6.80 1.04 8.23
CA GLN A 150 -7.50 0.75 9.49
C GLN A 150 -6.81 1.33 10.73
N SER A 151 -5.49 1.44 10.68
CA SER A 151 -4.69 2.11 11.69
C SER A 151 -3.34 2.53 11.12
N SER A 152 -2.75 3.58 11.69
CA SER A 152 -1.41 4.02 11.30
C SER A 152 -0.34 2.94 11.50
N ILE A 153 -0.50 2.09 12.51
CA ILE A 153 0.45 1.00 12.80
C ILE A 153 0.38 -0.06 11.68
N ILE A 154 -0.82 -0.52 11.33
CA ILE A 154 -1.01 -1.52 10.26
C ILE A 154 -0.50 -0.96 8.93
N PHE A 155 -0.81 0.29 8.62
CA PHE A 155 -0.33 0.97 7.41
C PHE A 155 1.20 0.95 7.33
N ILE A 156 1.88 1.36 8.41
CA ILE A 156 3.35 1.35 8.47
C ILE A 156 3.92 -0.07 8.39
N GLN A 157 3.27 -1.06 9.00
CA GLN A 157 3.70 -2.44 8.90
C GLN A 157 3.61 -2.98 7.47
N GLN A 158 2.54 -2.66 6.75
CA GLN A 158 2.37 -3.04 5.34
C GLN A 158 3.39 -2.33 4.45
N LEU A 159 3.55 -1.02 4.63
CA LEU A 159 4.53 -0.22 3.92
C LEU A 159 5.96 -0.72 4.19
N GLY A 160 6.28 -0.97 5.47
CA GLY A 160 7.61 -1.40 5.90
C GLY A 160 8.10 -2.72 5.29
N ARG A 161 7.19 -3.57 4.84
CA ARG A 161 7.56 -4.83 4.13
C ARG A 161 8.26 -4.55 2.80
N GLY A 162 7.81 -3.52 2.07
CA GLY A 162 8.47 -3.09 0.84
C GLY A 162 9.71 -2.21 1.07
N LEU A 163 9.86 -1.60 2.26
CA LEU A 163 10.93 -0.62 2.51
C LEU A 163 12.28 -1.22 2.90
N ARG A 164 12.46 -2.54 2.84
CA ARG A 164 13.79 -3.13 3.03
C ARG A 164 14.72 -2.79 1.87
N LYS A 165 15.98 -2.50 2.19
CA LYS A 165 17.00 -2.27 1.18
C LYS A 165 17.33 -3.56 0.44
N ASN A 166 17.45 -3.46 -0.88
CA ASN A 166 17.90 -4.53 -1.75
C ASN A 166 18.67 -3.91 -2.92
N ASN A 167 19.67 -4.61 -3.43
CA ASN A 167 20.53 -4.10 -4.52
C ASN A 167 19.84 -4.08 -5.89
N GLU A 168 18.67 -4.72 -6.04
CA GLU A 168 17.91 -4.78 -7.28
C GLU A 168 16.88 -3.65 -7.40
N LYS A 169 16.78 -2.77 -6.39
CA LYS A 169 15.90 -1.60 -6.42
C LYS A 169 16.52 -0.39 -5.73
N ASP A 170 16.25 0.81 -6.25
CA ASP A 170 16.68 2.07 -5.66
C ASP A 170 15.61 2.67 -4.75
N TYR A 171 14.33 2.39 -5.04
CA TYR A 171 13.18 2.89 -4.29
C TYR A 171 11.97 1.95 -4.41
N VAL A 172 10.97 2.21 -3.58
CA VAL A 172 9.67 1.53 -3.63
C VAL A 172 8.61 2.54 -4.04
N VAL A 173 7.74 2.15 -4.98
CA VAL A 173 6.55 2.90 -5.34
C VAL A 173 5.37 2.40 -4.52
N VAL A 174 4.68 3.31 -3.84
CA VAL A 174 3.48 3.02 -3.06
C VAL A 174 2.31 3.78 -3.65
N ILE A 175 1.29 3.08 -4.09
CA ILE A 175 0.08 3.64 -4.68
C ILE A 175 -1.09 3.32 -3.74
N ASP A 176 -1.64 4.34 -3.11
CA ASP A 176 -2.76 4.20 -2.19
C ASP A 176 -4.04 4.74 -2.83
N PHE A 177 -4.98 3.84 -3.13
CA PHE A 177 -6.26 4.16 -3.76
C PHE A 177 -7.25 4.65 -2.70
N ILE A 178 -7.32 5.96 -2.53
CA ILE A 178 -8.06 6.62 -1.47
C ILE A 178 -9.54 6.78 -1.87
N GLY A 179 -10.37 5.88 -1.35
CA GLY A 179 -11.83 5.99 -1.39
C GLY A 179 -12.37 7.03 -0.38
N ASN A 180 -13.69 7.05 -0.20
CA ASN A 180 -14.33 7.89 0.81
C ASN A 180 -14.41 7.19 2.18
N TYR A 181 -13.24 6.80 2.72
CA TYR A 181 -13.14 6.03 3.95
C TYR A 181 -13.15 6.94 5.19
N GLU A 182 -13.83 6.51 6.25
CA GLU A 182 -13.92 7.25 7.52
C GLU A 182 -12.56 7.45 8.20
N LYS A 183 -11.64 6.51 8.00
CA LYS A 183 -10.34 6.47 8.68
C LYS A 183 -9.17 7.01 7.86
N ASN A 184 -9.42 7.71 6.76
CA ASN A 184 -8.35 8.31 5.94
C ASN A 184 -7.41 9.24 6.72
N PHE A 185 -7.83 9.76 7.88
CA PHE A 185 -6.98 10.57 8.75
C PHE A 185 -5.78 9.79 9.35
N PHE A 186 -5.80 8.46 9.34
CA PHE A 186 -4.64 7.67 9.76
C PHE A 186 -3.47 7.75 8.78
N ILE A 187 -3.72 8.01 7.50
CA ILE A 187 -2.68 8.10 6.47
C ILE A 187 -1.64 9.18 6.84
N PRO A 188 -2.00 10.46 7.04
CA PRO A 188 -1.04 11.48 7.42
C PRO A 188 -0.40 11.24 8.80
N ILE A 189 -1.11 10.62 9.75
CA ILE A 189 -0.52 10.23 11.05
C ILE A 189 0.60 9.22 10.83
N ALA A 190 0.35 8.19 10.04
CA ALA A 190 1.32 7.14 9.74
C ALA A 190 2.57 7.69 9.06
N LEU A 191 2.37 8.47 8.01
CA LEU A 191 3.46 8.99 7.18
C LEU A 191 4.26 10.11 7.87
N SER A 192 3.61 10.96 8.68
CA SER A 192 4.30 12.03 9.41
C SER A 192 5.00 11.55 10.68
N GLY A 193 4.68 10.35 11.18
CA GLY A 193 5.17 9.85 12.47
C GLY A 193 4.68 10.66 13.68
N ASN A 194 3.71 11.55 13.49
CA ASN A 194 3.17 12.40 14.55
C ASN A 194 2.13 11.64 15.37
N THR A 195 2.43 11.37 16.63
CA THR A 195 1.52 10.70 17.58
C THR A 195 0.53 11.65 18.25
N ASN A 196 0.78 12.95 18.18
CA ASN A 196 -0.13 13.95 18.70
C ASN A 196 -1.16 14.27 17.61
N PHE A 197 -2.41 13.87 17.82
CA PHE A 197 -3.50 14.17 16.91
C PHE A 197 -3.81 15.68 16.92
N ASN A 198 -2.97 16.45 16.21
CA ASN A 198 -3.20 17.86 15.96
C ASN A 198 -3.70 18.03 14.52
N LYS A 199 -4.97 18.39 14.36
CA LYS A 199 -5.64 18.52 13.07
C LYS A 199 -4.93 19.51 12.13
N ASP A 200 -4.42 20.61 12.63
CA ASP A 200 -3.74 21.63 11.82
C ASP A 200 -2.39 21.13 11.30
N ASN A 201 -1.63 20.40 12.13
CA ASN A 201 -0.38 19.79 11.71
C ASN A 201 -0.62 18.70 10.64
N LEU A 202 -1.67 17.90 10.79
CA LEU A 202 -2.03 16.88 9.81
C LEU A 202 -2.45 17.49 8.48
N ARG A 203 -3.26 18.56 8.52
CA ARG A 203 -3.65 19.29 7.30
C ARG A 203 -2.44 19.91 6.60
N ARG A 204 -1.55 20.53 7.35
CA ARG A 204 -0.32 21.10 6.81
C ARG A 204 0.53 20.01 6.16
N PHE A 205 0.70 18.85 6.81
CA PHE A 205 1.43 17.72 6.24
C PHE A 205 0.82 17.27 4.90
N VAL A 206 -0.49 17.10 4.81
CA VAL A 206 -1.18 16.71 3.56
C VAL A 206 -1.04 17.77 2.46
N SER A 207 -1.01 19.05 2.84
CA SER A 207 -0.86 20.17 1.88
C SER A 207 0.56 20.30 1.36
N GLU A 208 1.57 20.14 2.23
CA GLU A 208 2.98 20.40 1.95
C GLU A 208 3.77 19.13 1.59
N GLY A 209 3.18 17.96 1.74
CA GLY A 209 3.64 16.56 1.60
C GLY A 209 5.10 16.28 1.22
N ASN A 210 5.58 16.90 0.16
CA ASN A 210 6.92 16.65 -0.39
C ASN A 210 8.08 17.25 0.42
N LEU A 211 7.83 18.06 1.42
CA LEU A 211 8.87 18.90 2.06
C LEU A 211 9.43 18.33 3.37
N ILE A 212 8.88 17.21 3.88
CA ILE A 212 9.07 16.86 5.28
C ILE A 212 9.71 15.49 5.50
N ILE A 213 9.91 14.68 4.46
CA ILE A 213 10.48 13.34 4.62
C ILE A 213 11.97 13.34 4.32
N PRO A 214 12.80 12.79 5.22
CA PRO A 214 14.23 12.67 5.00
C PRO A 214 14.59 11.77 3.81
N GLY A 215 15.69 12.06 3.15
CA GLY A 215 16.22 11.27 2.06
C GLY A 215 15.54 11.56 0.71
N ALA A 216 15.64 10.61 -0.23
CA ALA A 216 15.08 10.71 -1.59
C ALA A 216 13.59 10.33 -1.68
N SER A 217 12.90 10.21 -0.56
CA SER A 217 11.47 9.82 -0.52
C SER A 217 10.54 11.00 -0.81
N THR A 218 9.38 10.72 -1.41
CA THR A 218 8.37 11.73 -1.71
C THR A 218 6.97 11.27 -1.31
N ILE A 219 6.10 12.22 -0.96
CA ILE A 219 4.67 11.98 -0.71
C ILE A 219 3.86 12.94 -1.55
N GLN A 220 2.93 12.41 -2.33
CA GLN A 220 2.03 13.17 -3.18
C GLN A 220 0.60 12.70 -2.99
N PHE A 221 -0.35 13.64 -2.95
CA PHE A 221 -1.78 13.37 -2.96
C PHE A 221 -2.43 14.13 -4.11
N ASP A 222 -3.35 13.50 -4.82
CA ASP A 222 -4.20 14.24 -5.74
C ASP A 222 -5.20 15.15 -4.97
N GLU A 223 -5.80 16.08 -5.67
CA GLU A 223 -6.65 17.11 -5.03
C GLU A 223 -7.95 16.53 -4.41
N ILE A 224 -8.47 15.44 -4.97
CA ILE A 224 -9.68 14.79 -4.44
C ILE A 224 -9.30 13.99 -3.19
N SER A 225 -8.20 13.27 -3.21
CA SER A 225 -7.67 12.54 -2.04
C SER A 225 -7.36 13.47 -0.88
N LYS A 226 -6.74 14.64 -1.13
CA LYS A 226 -6.55 15.69 -0.10
C LYS A 226 -7.88 16.08 0.55
N LYS A 227 -8.92 16.35 -0.26
CA LYS A 227 -10.24 16.71 0.26
C LYS A 227 -10.86 15.58 1.10
N ARG A 228 -10.74 14.33 0.66
CA ARG A 228 -11.23 13.15 1.41
C ARG A 228 -10.51 13.02 2.76
N ILE A 229 -9.18 13.18 2.77
CA ILE A 229 -8.38 13.14 4.01
C ILE A 229 -8.76 14.32 4.93
N PHE A 230 -8.92 15.53 4.42
CA PHE A 230 -9.34 16.69 5.22
C PHE A 230 -10.70 16.48 5.87
N ASN A 231 -11.67 15.97 5.10
CA ASN A 231 -13.00 15.64 5.65
C ASN A 231 -12.89 14.58 6.78
N ALA A 232 -12.07 13.55 6.58
CA ALA A 232 -11.85 12.53 7.62
C ALA A 232 -11.18 13.11 8.88
N ILE A 233 -10.20 14.04 8.74
CA ILE A 233 -9.57 14.75 9.86
C ILE A 233 -10.62 15.57 10.62
N ASP A 234 -11.53 16.25 9.92
CA ASP A 234 -12.57 17.08 10.54
C ASP A 234 -13.57 16.26 11.36
N LEU A 235 -13.97 15.12 10.83
CA LEU A 235 -14.94 14.21 11.46
C LEU A 235 -14.32 13.37 12.59
N ALA A 236 -13.01 13.19 12.61
CA ALA A 236 -12.33 12.44 13.67
C ALA A 236 -12.47 13.13 15.02
N LYS A 237 -12.81 12.34 16.07
CA LYS A 237 -13.04 12.80 17.45
C LYS A 237 -11.77 12.66 18.29
#